data_f40941b299d280872aa15a5d322ddbea
#
_entry.id   f40941b299d280872aa15a5d322ddbea
#
_cell.length_a   1.000
_cell.length_b   1.000
_cell.length_c   1.000
_cell.angle_alpha   90.00
_cell.angle_beta   90.00
_cell.angle_gamma   90.00
#
_symmetry.space_group_name_H-M   'P 1'
#
loop_
_entity.id
_entity.type
_entity.pdbx_description
1 polymer ?
#
loop_
_entity_poly.entity_id
_entity_poly.type
_entity_poly.pdbx_seq_one_letter_code
_entity_poly.pdbx_strand_id
1 'polypeptide(L)'
;MISWPVARAAAREKLRSPAILVVGACFVSAAALGGRAGAPGDTFGGFGVAFLLVLTLALGAGLLSDELDSGHAQLVLLRPLTRAAWLGGRLAGAGVALAAVTAAAWAAAAVASLGSGHALPLSALALLPLAVLWAFAWLSVLTALGAILPGWTNAGALVVAAIAWATLRTTLPALLGHPEWAAAAAELSKYLGPQDPLGLAFDRHALGPALYDACWVFFAWLVAALLFNRRELARRRP
;
A
#
# COMPACT_ATOMS: atom_id res chain seq x y z
N MET A 1 3.51 12.59 16.54
CA MET A 1 4.96 12.30 16.50
C MET A 1 5.15 10.82 16.19
N ILE A 2 6.14 10.45 15.37
CA ILE A 2 6.46 9.06 15.01
C ILE A 2 7.54 8.54 15.95
N SER A 3 7.38 7.32 16.50
CA SER A 3 8.42 6.66 17.29
C SER A 3 9.43 5.98 16.36
N TRP A 4 10.61 6.58 16.19
CA TRP A 4 11.66 6.08 15.30
C TRP A 4 12.23 4.71 15.69
N PRO A 5 12.42 4.39 16.99
CA PRO A 5 12.81 3.04 17.40
C PRO A 5 11.80 1.97 17.01
N VAL A 6 10.49 2.27 17.15
CA VAL A 6 9.40 1.37 16.74
C VAL A 6 9.41 1.17 15.23
N ALA A 7 9.58 2.26 14.46
CA ALA A 7 9.64 2.18 12.99
C ALA A 7 10.80 1.29 12.52
N ARG A 8 11.98 1.45 13.11
CA ARG A 8 13.17 0.64 12.77
C ARG A 8 12.96 -0.85 13.11
N ALA A 9 12.37 -1.15 14.27
CA ALA A 9 12.07 -2.52 14.67
C ALA A 9 11.04 -3.15 13.70
N ALA A 10 9.96 -2.45 13.39
CA ALA A 10 8.93 -2.90 12.47
C ALA A 10 9.47 -3.14 11.06
N ALA A 11 10.31 -2.23 10.54
CA ALA A 11 10.94 -2.42 9.23
C ALA A 11 11.80 -3.68 9.18
N ARG A 12 12.62 -3.92 10.20
CA ARG A 12 13.47 -5.12 10.28
C ARG A 12 12.64 -6.41 10.37
N GLU A 13 11.58 -6.39 11.15
CA GLU A 13 10.65 -7.52 11.29
C GLU A 13 10.02 -7.86 9.93
N LYS A 14 9.43 -6.86 9.25
CA LYS A 14 8.78 -7.06 7.97
C LYS A 14 9.76 -7.52 6.87
N LEU A 15 10.95 -6.93 6.78
CA LEU A 15 11.97 -7.34 5.80
C LEU A 15 12.53 -8.76 6.05
N ARG A 16 12.38 -9.32 7.26
CA ARG A 16 12.76 -10.70 7.57
C ARG A 16 11.60 -11.69 7.46
N SER A 17 10.39 -11.21 7.23
CA SER A 17 9.22 -12.07 7.06
C SER A 17 9.36 -12.93 5.80
N PRO A 18 9.21 -14.27 5.88
CA PRO A 18 9.29 -15.16 4.71
C PRO A 18 8.33 -14.75 3.59
N ALA A 19 7.12 -14.34 3.94
CA ALA A 19 6.12 -13.90 2.96
C ALA A 19 6.60 -12.68 2.17
N ILE A 20 7.20 -11.68 2.86
CA ILE A 20 7.72 -10.48 2.20
C ILE A 20 8.95 -10.81 1.36
N LEU A 21 9.81 -11.73 1.81
CA LEU A 21 10.97 -12.17 1.03
C LEU A 21 10.54 -12.87 -0.25
N VAL A 22 9.55 -13.76 -0.19
CA VAL A 22 9.03 -14.46 -1.38
C VAL A 22 8.36 -13.47 -2.34
N VAL A 23 7.42 -12.65 -1.87
CA VAL A 23 6.74 -11.65 -2.70
C VAL A 23 7.74 -10.66 -3.30
N GLY A 24 8.69 -10.19 -2.49
CA GLY A 24 9.74 -9.27 -2.93
C GLY A 24 10.64 -9.90 -3.99
N ALA A 25 11.08 -11.15 -3.82
CA ALA A 25 11.89 -11.86 -4.79
C ALA A 25 11.13 -12.05 -6.13
N CYS A 26 9.85 -12.44 -6.06
CA CYS A 26 9.01 -12.54 -7.26
C CYS A 26 8.87 -11.17 -7.95
N PHE A 27 8.65 -10.11 -7.20
CA PHE A 27 8.53 -8.76 -7.75
C PHE A 27 9.82 -8.29 -8.42
N VAL A 28 10.97 -8.45 -7.76
CA VAL A 28 12.30 -8.10 -8.31
C VAL A 28 12.58 -8.90 -9.58
N SER A 29 12.30 -10.20 -9.58
CA SER A 29 12.50 -11.06 -10.75
C SER A 29 11.61 -10.67 -11.92
N ALA A 30 10.31 -10.43 -11.65
CA ALA A 30 9.36 -9.98 -12.67
C ALA A 30 9.75 -8.60 -13.23
N ALA A 31 10.20 -7.69 -12.37
CA ALA A 31 10.67 -6.36 -12.76
C ALA A 31 11.93 -6.45 -13.66
N ALA A 32 12.87 -7.33 -13.34
CA ALA A 32 14.04 -7.58 -14.18
C ALA A 32 13.66 -8.15 -15.55
N LEU A 33 12.71 -9.09 -15.62
CA LEU A 33 12.20 -9.64 -16.87
C LEU A 33 11.48 -8.57 -17.70
N GLY A 34 10.62 -7.77 -17.08
CA GLY A 34 9.92 -6.67 -17.73
C GLY A 34 10.87 -5.60 -18.26
N GLY A 35 11.91 -5.26 -17.50
CA GLY A 35 12.94 -4.32 -17.94
C GLY A 35 13.74 -4.77 -19.17
N ARG A 36 13.85 -6.09 -19.40
CA ARG A 36 14.45 -6.61 -20.65
C ARG A 36 13.54 -6.41 -21.86
N ALA A 37 12.23 -6.42 -21.65
CA ALA A 37 11.24 -6.32 -22.72
C ALA A 37 10.91 -4.86 -23.09
N GLY A 38 11.18 -3.89 -22.18
CA GLY A 38 10.82 -2.48 -22.41
C GLY A 38 11.41 -1.52 -21.37
N ALA A 39 10.91 -0.30 -21.39
CA ALA A 39 11.30 0.71 -20.42
C ALA A 39 10.73 0.40 -19.01
N PRO A 40 11.39 0.85 -17.91
CA PRO A 40 10.88 0.64 -16.54
C PRO A 40 9.46 1.16 -16.32
N GLY A 41 9.05 2.22 -17.05
CA GLY A 41 7.70 2.78 -16.99
C GLY A 41 6.62 1.79 -17.42
N ASP A 42 6.85 1.08 -18.50
CA ASP A 42 5.92 0.07 -19.02
C ASP A 42 5.79 -1.10 -18.05
N THR A 43 6.92 -1.47 -17.43
CA THR A 43 6.97 -2.52 -16.41
C THR A 43 6.14 -2.18 -15.19
N PHE A 44 6.27 -0.95 -14.66
CA PHE A 44 5.55 -0.53 -13.44
C PHE A 44 4.09 -0.15 -13.73
N GLY A 45 3.78 0.44 -14.88
CA GLY A 45 2.40 0.73 -15.28
C GLY A 45 1.56 -0.52 -15.58
N GLY A 46 2.22 -1.62 -15.95
CA GLY A 46 1.60 -2.91 -16.21
C GLY A 46 1.49 -3.78 -14.94
N PHE A 47 2.26 -4.88 -14.90
CA PHE A 47 2.20 -5.83 -13.80
C PHE A 47 2.75 -5.29 -12.47
N GLY A 48 3.57 -4.22 -12.48
CA GLY A 48 4.13 -3.62 -11.26
C GLY A 48 3.06 -3.16 -10.28
N VAL A 49 1.94 -2.61 -10.77
CA VAL A 49 0.78 -2.23 -9.95
C VAL A 49 0.22 -3.42 -9.19
N ALA A 50 0.06 -4.57 -9.84
CA ALA A 50 -0.44 -5.79 -9.22
C ALA A 50 0.51 -6.29 -8.13
N PHE A 51 1.82 -6.31 -8.39
CA PHE A 51 2.82 -6.69 -7.38
C PHE A 51 2.87 -5.73 -6.21
N LEU A 52 2.73 -4.42 -6.44
CA LEU A 52 2.66 -3.42 -5.38
C LEU A 52 1.43 -3.65 -4.49
N LEU A 53 0.27 -3.97 -5.06
CA LEU A 53 -0.92 -4.32 -4.29
C LEU A 53 -0.71 -5.59 -3.45
N VAL A 54 -0.16 -6.66 -4.05
CA VAL A 54 0.14 -7.90 -3.32
C VAL A 54 1.14 -7.65 -2.19
N LEU A 55 2.20 -6.87 -2.43
CA LEU A 55 3.18 -6.49 -1.42
C LEU A 55 2.52 -5.67 -0.30
N THR A 56 1.66 -4.74 -0.65
CA THR A 56 0.91 -3.90 0.30
C THR A 56 -0.02 -4.75 1.16
N LEU A 57 -0.74 -5.71 0.56
CA LEU A 57 -1.59 -6.67 1.29
C LEU A 57 -0.75 -7.52 2.25
N ALA A 58 0.39 -8.05 1.80
CA ALA A 58 1.28 -8.88 2.62
C ALA A 58 1.90 -8.09 3.79
N LEU A 59 2.23 -6.79 3.60
CA LEU A 59 2.75 -5.93 4.65
C LEU A 59 1.67 -5.47 5.63
N GLY A 60 0.47 -5.18 5.14
CA GLY A 60 -0.63 -4.62 5.91
C GLY A 60 -1.50 -5.65 6.62
N ALA A 61 -1.53 -6.89 6.11
CA ALA A 61 -2.25 -7.98 6.77
C ALA A 61 -1.65 -8.25 8.14
N GLY A 62 -2.49 -8.24 9.18
CA GLY A 62 -2.05 -8.49 10.55
C GLY A 62 -1.18 -7.41 11.19
N LEU A 63 -0.87 -6.29 10.51
CA LEU A 63 0.06 -5.27 11.02
C LEU A 63 -0.29 -4.76 12.41
N LEU A 64 -1.57 -4.65 12.72
CA LEU A 64 -2.08 -4.17 14.01
C LEU A 64 -2.61 -5.30 14.89
N SER A 65 -3.31 -6.25 14.31
CA SER A 65 -4.00 -7.31 15.05
C SER A 65 -3.03 -8.31 15.67
N ASP A 66 -1.99 -8.73 14.97
CA ASP A 66 -1.03 -9.71 15.47
C ASP A 66 -0.33 -9.21 16.75
N GLU A 67 -0.07 -7.91 16.82
CA GLU A 67 0.51 -7.26 18.00
C GLU A 67 -0.47 -7.12 19.16
N LEU A 68 -1.76 -6.89 18.84
CA LEU A 68 -2.82 -6.82 19.85
C LEU A 68 -3.13 -8.20 20.43
N ASP A 69 -3.16 -9.22 19.59
CA ASP A 69 -3.51 -10.57 19.97
C ASP A 69 -2.35 -11.27 20.72
N SER A 70 -1.11 -10.98 20.37
CA SER A 70 0.09 -11.46 21.08
C SER A 70 0.35 -10.77 22.42
N GLY A 71 -0.36 -9.68 22.74
CA GLY A 71 -0.14 -8.89 23.94
C GLY A 71 1.13 -8.00 23.91
N HIS A 72 1.94 -8.08 22.85
CA HIS A 72 3.14 -7.24 22.70
C HIS A 72 2.83 -5.74 22.73
N ALA A 73 1.71 -5.33 22.13
CA ALA A 73 1.26 -3.95 22.18
C ALA A 73 1.05 -3.45 23.61
N GLN A 74 0.54 -4.29 24.51
CA GLN A 74 0.32 -3.93 25.91
C GLN A 74 1.66 -3.70 26.64
N LEU A 75 2.66 -4.56 26.41
CA LEU A 75 3.98 -4.42 27.01
C LEU A 75 4.70 -3.13 26.53
N VAL A 76 4.57 -2.80 25.26
CA VAL A 76 5.18 -1.57 24.71
C VAL A 76 4.48 -0.32 25.23
N LEU A 77 3.16 -0.36 25.42
CA LEU A 77 2.36 0.75 25.92
C LEU A 77 2.52 1.00 27.44
N LEU A 78 3.20 0.11 28.18
CA LEU A 78 3.68 0.38 29.53
C LEU A 78 4.83 1.40 29.56
N ARG A 79 5.51 1.64 28.43
CA ARG A 79 6.50 2.70 28.30
C ARG A 79 5.83 4.05 28.04
N PRO A 80 6.49 5.19 28.27
CA PRO A 80 5.93 6.52 28.06
C PRO A 80 5.84 6.86 26.55
N LEU A 81 5.19 6.00 25.77
CA LEU A 81 4.90 6.17 24.34
C LEU A 81 3.41 6.41 24.15
N THR A 82 3.07 7.46 23.40
CA THR A 82 1.68 7.66 23.00
C THR A 82 1.28 6.60 21.97
N ARG A 83 0.06 6.13 22.03
CA ARG A 83 -0.49 5.12 21.09
C ARG A 83 -0.39 5.55 19.64
N ALA A 84 -0.66 6.83 19.36
CA ALA A 84 -0.50 7.39 18.03
C ALA A 84 0.97 7.36 17.55
N ALA A 85 1.95 7.60 18.44
CA ALA A 85 3.36 7.51 18.09
C ALA A 85 3.80 6.07 17.82
N TRP A 86 3.27 5.10 18.56
CA TRP A 86 3.50 3.68 18.32
C TRP A 86 2.90 3.24 16.98
N LEU A 87 1.62 3.54 16.74
CA LEU A 87 0.94 3.22 15.48
C LEU A 87 1.65 3.86 14.28
N GLY A 88 1.99 5.15 14.39
CA GLY A 88 2.76 5.84 13.35
C GLY A 88 4.13 5.22 13.12
N GLY A 89 4.80 4.73 14.17
CA GLY A 89 6.05 4.00 14.07
C GLY A 89 5.89 2.66 13.33
N ARG A 90 4.84 1.88 13.64
CA ARG A 90 4.55 0.61 12.95
C ARG A 90 4.25 0.83 11.47
N LEU A 91 3.39 1.78 11.15
CA LEU A 91 3.05 2.15 9.77
C LEU A 91 4.28 2.65 9.01
N ALA A 92 5.07 3.55 9.60
CA ALA A 92 6.30 4.05 8.99
C ALA A 92 7.33 2.94 8.74
N GLY A 93 7.47 1.98 9.68
CA GLY A 93 8.35 0.82 9.51
C GLY A 93 7.93 -0.09 8.36
N ALA A 94 6.64 -0.37 8.23
CA ALA A 94 6.10 -1.12 7.10
C ALA A 94 6.28 -0.35 5.78
N GLY A 95 6.11 0.99 5.80
CA GLY A 95 6.40 1.87 4.66
C GLY A 95 7.87 1.84 4.23
N VAL A 96 8.81 1.79 5.17
CA VAL A 96 10.24 1.63 4.86
C VAL A 96 10.51 0.27 4.21
N ALA A 97 9.89 -0.81 4.68
CA ALA A 97 10.00 -2.12 4.06
C ALA A 97 9.41 -2.13 2.63
N LEU A 98 8.24 -1.51 2.45
CA LEU A 98 7.61 -1.31 1.14
C LEU A 98 8.55 -0.56 0.18
N ALA A 99 9.08 0.59 0.62
CA ALA A 99 9.98 1.40 -0.18
C ALA A 99 11.27 0.65 -0.56
N ALA A 100 11.85 -0.13 0.36
CA ALA A 100 13.04 -0.90 0.09
C ALA A 100 12.82 -1.98 -0.98
N VAL A 101 11.73 -2.75 -0.88
CA VAL A 101 11.40 -3.79 -1.88
C VAL A 101 11.07 -3.16 -3.24
N THR A 102 10.29 -2.08 -3.25
CA THR A 102 9.94 -1.35 -4.49
C THR A 102 11.17 -0.76 -5.16
N ALA A 103 12.09 -0.18 -4.37
CA ALA A 103 13.35 0.35 -4.88
C ALA A 103 14.25 -0.74 -5.47
N ALA A 104 14.30 -1.92 -4.84
CA ALA A 104 15.04 -3.07 -5.37
C ALA A 104 14.44 -3.57 -6.69
N ALA A 105 13.11 -3.66 -6.80
CA ALA A 105 12.42 -4.03 -8.03
C ALA A 105 12.64 -2.99 -9.14
N TRP A 106 12.56 -1.71 -8.80
CA TRP A 106 12.83 -0.63 -9.75
C TRP A 106 14.28 -0.66 -10.25
N ALA A 107 15.24 -0.84 -9.35
CA ALA A 107 16.66 -0.94 -9.72
C ALA A 107 16.92 -2.14 -10.62
N ALA A 108 16.30 -3.29 -10.35
CA ALA A 108 16.39 -4.49 -11.18
C ALA A 108 15.83 -4.25 -12.60
N ALA A 109 14.67 -3.59 -12.71
CA ALA A 109 14.08 -3.20 -13.99
C ALA A 109 15.00 -2.25 -14.76
N ALA A 110 15.53 -1.22 -14.08
CA ALA A 110 16.40 -0.23 -14.68
C ALA A 110 17.71 -0.84 -15.20
N VAL A 111 18.36 -1.69 -14.40
CA VAL A 111 19.59 -2.41 -14.81
C VAL A 111 19.32 -3.32 -15.99
N ALA A 112 18.22 -4.07 -15.97
CA ALA A 112 17.85 -4.98 -17.06
C ALA A 112 17.52 -4.21 -18.36
N SER A 113 16.82 -3.09 -18.27
CA SER A 113 16.49 -2.20 -19.39
C SER A 113 17.75 -1.64 -20.04
N LEU A 114 18.67 -1.07 -19.24
CA LEU A 114 19.95 -0.58 -19.72
C LEU A 114 20.80 -1.67 -20.39
N GLY A 115 20.83 -2.87 -19.78
CA GLY A 115 21.55 -4.03 -20.34
C GLY A 115 20.96 -4.53 -21.66
N SER A 116 19.69 -4.23 -21.94
CA SER A 116 19.01 -4.54 -23.20
C SER A 116 19.03 -3.39 -24.21
N GLY A 117 19.78 -2.30 -23.93
CA GLY A 117 19.94 -1.15 -24.82
C GLY A 117 18.77 -0.15 -24.81
N HIS A 118 17.84 -0.28 -23.88
CA HIS A 118 16.77 0.71 -23.72
C HIS A 118 17.26 1.95 -22.96
N ALA A 119 16.79 3.12 -23.35
CA ALA A 119 17.10 4.37 -22.65
C ALA A 119 16.33 4.47 -21.33
N LEU A 120 16.96 5.03 -20.31
CA LEU A 120 16.31 5.36 -19.04
C LEU A 120 15.90 6.85 -19.07
N PRO A 121 14.63 7.16 -19.33
CA PRO A 121 14.18 8.54 -19.32
C PRO A 121 14.21 9.10 -17.89
N LEU A 122 14.49 10.40 -17.72
CA LEU A 122 14.48 11.05 -16.39
C LEU A 122 13.12 10.91 -15.67
N SER A 123 12.02 10.86 -16.43
CA SER A 123 10.69 10.60 -15.90
C SER A 123 10.57 9.23 -15.18
N ALA A 124 11.38 8.24 -15.55
CA ALA A 124 11.40 6.96 -14.87
C ALA A 124 11.86 7.07 -13.41
N LEU A 125 12.66 8.08 -13.06
CA LEU A 125 13.05 8.33 -11.67
C LEU A 125 11.86 8.78 -10.81
N ALA A 126 10.87 9.45 -11.38
CA ALA A 126 9.67 9.88 -10.68
C ALA A 126 8.72 8.72 -10.37
N LEU A 127 8.82 7.59 -11.09
CA LEU A 127 7.98 6.41 -10.87
C LEU A 127 8.15 5.82 -9.47
N LEU A 128 9.39 5.76 -8.97
CA LEU A 128 9.67 5.16 -7.67
C LEU A 128 8.95 5.87 -6.52
N PRO A 129 9.10 7.17 -6.28
CA PRO A 129 8.41 7.84 -5.19
C PRO A 129 6.90 7.82 -5.35
N LEU A 130 6.37 7.90 -6.57
CA LEU A 130 4.93 7.82 -6.85
C LEU A 130 4.37 6.43 -6.55
N ALA A 131 5.07 5.37 -6.99
CA ALA A 131 4.70 3.99 -6.70
C ALA A 131 4.69 3.69 -5.19
N VAL A 132 5.72 4.18 -4.48
CA VAL A 132 5.82 4.04 -3.02
C VAL A 132 4.70 4.80 -2.32
N LEU A 133 4.41 6.03 -2.72
CA LEU A 133 3.37 6.86 -2.12
C LEU A 133 1.99 6.21 -2.29
N TRP A 134 1.65 5.78 -3.50
CA TRP A 134 0.40 5.10 -3.80
C TRP A 134 0.23 3.80 -2.99
N ALA A 135 1.24 2.94 -2.99
CA ALA A 135 1.21 1.71 -2.23
C ALA A 135 1.16 1.98 -0.71
N PHE A 136 1.82 3.04 -0.23
CA PHE A 136 1.77 3.46 1.17
C PHE A 136 0.40 4.02 1.56
N ALA A 137 -0.31 4.67 0.65
CA ALA A 137 -1.70 5.10 0.88
C ALA A 137 -2.61 3.89 1.08
N TRP A 138 -2.51 2.85 0.25
CA TRP A 138 -3.23 1.59 0.44
C TRP A 138 -2.83 0.86 1.73
N LEU A 139 -1.55 0.86 2.09
CA LEU A 139 -1.07 0.30 3.36
C LEU A 139 -1.70 1.02 4.56
N SER A 140 -1.87 2.34 4.45
CA SER A 140 -2.52 3.15 5.49
C SER A 140 -4.00 2.81 5.64
N VAL A 141 -4.70 2.60 4.52
CA VAL A 141 -6.11 2.12 4.51
C VAL A 141 -6.22 0.73 5.15
N LEU A 142 -5.33 -0.21 4.79
CA LEU A 142 -5.29 -1.53 5.42
C LEU A 142 -5.04 -1.46 6.93
N THR A 143 -4.19 -0.54 7.37
CA THR A 143 -3.92 -0.32 8.79
C THR A 143 -5.17 0.20 9.50
N ALA A 144 -5.93 1.09 8.88
CA ALA A 144 -7.21 1.57 9.42
C ALA A 144 -8.25 0.45 9.52
N LEU A 145 -8.36 -0.40 8.49
CA LEU A 145 -9.20 -1.60 8.53
C LEU A 145 -8.75 -2.59 9.60
N GLY A 146 -7.45 -2.77 9.80
CA GLY A 146 -6.88 -3.61 10.85
C GLY A 146 -7.19 -3.16 12.27
N ALA A 147 -7.57 -1.89 12.48
CA ALA A 147 -8.07 -1.41 13.75
C ALA A 147 -9.48 -1.94 14.07
N ILE A 148 -10.24 -2.37 13.08
CA ILE A 148 -11.60 -2.92 13.23
C ILE A 148 -11.58 -4.44 13.07
N LEU A 149 -10.93 -4.92 12.02
CA LEU A 149 -10.93 -6.32 11.59
C LEU A 149 -9.65 -7.02 12.07
N PRO A 150 -9.78 -8.17 12.76
CA PRO A 150 -8.62 -8.90 13.28
C PRO A 150 -7.91 -9.70 12.18
N GLY A 151 -6.60 -9.88 12.36
CA GLY A 151 -5.77 -10.77 11.53
C GLY A 151 -5.79 -10.40 10.04
N TRP A 152 -5.87 -11.42 9.20
CA TRP A 152 -5.90 -11.29 7.74
C TRP A 152 -7.25 -10.84 7.18
N THR A 153 -8.28 -10.71 8.01
CA THR A 153 -9.62 -10.31 7.56
C THR A 153 -9.65 -8.88 7.00
N ASN A 154 -8.75 -8.00 7.42
CA ASN A 154 -8.60 -6.66 6.85
C ASN A 154 -8.17 -6.72 5.36
N ALA A 155 -7.21 -7.58 5.02
CA ALA A 155 -6.78 -7.79 3.64
C ALA A 155 -7.88 -8.46 2.81
N GLY A 156 -8.53 -9.49 3.37
CA GLY A 156 -9.68 -10.15 2.75
C GLY A 156 -10.84 -9.19 2.48
N ALA A 157 -11.19 -8.35 3.43
CA ALA A 157 -12.24 -7.35 3.27
C ALA A 157 -11.93 -6.34 2.15
N LEU A 158 -10.67 -5.89 2.05
CA LEU A 158 -10.25 -4.99 0.97
C LEU A 158 -10.35 -5.68 -0.40
N VAL A 159 -9.90 -6.93 -0.51
CA VAL A 159 -10.00 -7.71 -1.76
C VAL A 159 -11.45 -7.92 -2.16
N VAL A 160 -12.31 -8.32 -1.23
CA VAL A 160 -13.76 -8.49 -1.49
C VAL A 160 -14.39 -7.17 -1.91
N ALA A 161 -14.08 -6.06 -1.24
CA ALA A 161 -14.58 -4.75 -1.60
C ALA A 161 -14.11 -4.33 -3.00
N ALA A 162 -12.86 -4.58 -3.36
CA ALA A 162 -12.32 -4.28 -4.69
C ALA A 162 -12.99 -5.12 -5.78
N ILE A 163 -13.22 -6.42 -5.55
CA ILE A 163 -13.94 -7.30 -6.49
C ILE A 163 -15.40 -6.84 -6.62
N ALA A 164 -16.08 -6.59 -5.50
CA ALA A 164 -17.46 -6.12 -5.52
C ALA A 164 -17.58 -4.79 -6.29
N TRP A 165 -16.66 -3.85 -6.06
CA TRP A 165 -16.63 -2.58 -6.77
C TRP A 165 -16.36 -2.76 -8.26
N ALA A 166 -15.41 -3.62 -8.65
CA ALA A 166 -15.13 -3.93 -10.04
C ALA A 166 -16.38 -4.52 -10.74
N THR A 167 -17.07 -5.46 -10.08
CA THR A 167 -18.31 -6.08 -10.58
C THR A 167 -19.42 -5.04 -10.72
N LEU A 168 -19.63 -4.20 -9.72
CA LEU A 168 -20.62 -3.12 -9.77
C LEU A 168 -20.34 -2.14 -10.91
N ARG A 169 -19.09 -1.81 -11.16
CA ARG A 169 -18.69 -0.84 -12.17
C ARG A 169 -18.81 -1.36 -13.60
N THR A 170 -18.47 -2.64 -13.82
CA THR A 170 -18.36 -3.20 -15.18
C THR A 170 -19.52 -4.11 -15.55
N THR A 171 -19.85 -5.05 -14.67
CA THR A 171 -20.79 -6.15 -14.98
C THR A 171 -22.24 -5.72 -14.78
N LEU A 172 -22.54 -5.02 -13.69
CA LEU A 172 -23.91 -4.65 -13.37
C LEU A 172 -24.55 -3.68 -14.40
N PRO A 173 -23.88 -2.60 -14.85
CA PRO A 173 -24.43 -1.73 -15.90
C PRO A 173 -24.69 -2.46 -17.21
N ALA A 174 -23.79 -3.40 -17.58
CA ALA A 174 -23.98 -4.21 -18.80
C ALA A 174 -25.17 -5.15 -18.69
N LEU A 175 -25.38 -5.79 -17.54
CA LEU A 175 -26.51 -6.70 -17.30
C LEU A 175 -27.86 -5.97 -17.25
N LEU A 176 -27.88 -4.74 -16.73
CA LEU A 176 -29.10 -3.95 -16.61
C LEU A 176 -29.41 -3.12 -17.85
N GLY A 177 -28.56 -3.14 -18.88
CA GLY A 177 -28.74 -2.36 -20.10
C GLY A 177 -28.56 -0.85 -19.92
N HIS A 178 -27.87 -0.41 -18.86
CA HIS A 178 -27.62 1.00 -18.51
C HIS A 178 -26.11 1.35 -18.58
N PRO A 179 -25.53 1.45 -19.79
CA PRO A 179 -24.10 1.74 -19.94
C PRO A 179 -23.68 3.10 -19.35
N GLU A 180 -24.60 4.07 -19.25
CA GLU A 180 -24.37 5.37 -18.61
C GLU A 180 -23.96 5.25 -17.14
N TRP A 181 -24.41 4.20 -16.43
CA TRP A 181 -24.01 3.95 -15.04
C TRP A 181 -22.54 3.54 -14.92
N ALA A 182 -22.00 2.89 -15.94
CA ALA A 182 -20.58 2.56 -15.98
C ALA A 182 -19.70 3.82 -15.99
N ALA A 183 -20.11 4.85 -16.74
CA ALA A 183 -19.42 6.13 -16.77
C ALA A 183 -19.51 6.85 -15.42
N ALA A 184 -20.68 6.90 -14.80
CA ALA A 184 -20.88 7.50 -13.47
C ALA A 184 -20.07 6.77 -12.40
N ALA A 185 -20.04 5.42 -12.42
CA ALA A 185 -19.25 4.62 -11.50
C ALA A 185 -17.73 4.80 -11.73
N ALA A 186 -17.29 4.99 -12.97
CA ALA A 186 -15.90 5.31 -13.29
C ALA A 186 -15.47 6.67 -12.72
N GLU A 187 -16.35 7.69 -12.85
CA GLU A 187 -16.10 9.00 -12.22
C GLU A 187 -16.04 8.88 -10.69
N LEU A 188 -16.97 8.17 -10.07
CA LEU A 188 -17.00 7.97 -8.62
C LEU A 188 -15.75 7.23 -8.13
N SER A 189 -15.23 6.28 -8.90
CA SER A 189 -14.03 5.51 -8.52
C SER A 189 -12.78 6.37 -8.37
N LYS A 190 -12.73 7.55 -8.99
CA LYS A 190 -11.63 8.51 -8.82
C LYS A 190 -11.55 9.05 -7.38
N TYR A 191 -12.61 8.95 -6.61
CA TYR A 191 -12.71 9.50 -5.25
C TYR A 191 -12.78 8.43 -4.16
N LEU A 192 -12.96 7.16 -4.51
CA LEU A 192 -13.19 6.07 -3.54
C LEU A 192 -11.93 5.40 -3.00
N GLY A 193 -10.75 5.91 -3.28
CA GLY A 193 -9.50 5.34 -2.79
C GLY A 193 -8.27 6.04 -3.35
N PRO A 194 -7.07 5.61 -2.94
CA PRO A 194 -5.84 6.10 -3.53
C PRO A 194 -5.84 5.96 -5.05
N GLN A 195 -5.46 7.01 -5.74
CA GLN A 195 -5.44 7.07 -7.21
C GLN A 195 -4.08 6.56 -7.71
N ASP A 196 -4.11 5.74 -8.76
CA ASP A 196 -2.88 5.27 -9.40
C ASP A 196 -2.18 6.41 -10.17
N PRO A 197 -1.08 6.99 -9.65
CA PRO A 197 -0.35 8.03 -10.32
C PRO A 197 0.66 7.48 -11.34
N LEU A 198 0.84 6.15 -11.43
CA LEU A 198 1.90 5.54 -12.25
C LEU A 198 1.61 5.73 -13.73
N GLY A 199 0.35 5.63 -14.13
CA GLY A 199 -0.09 5.94 -15.50
C GLY A 199 0.07 7.41 -15.86
N LEU A 200 0.12 8.31 -14.87
CA LEU A 200 0.27 9.75 -15.04
C LEU A 200 1.70 10.26 -14.81
N ALA A 201 2.64 9.37 -14.46
CA ALA A 201 4.02 9.75 -14.13
C ALA A 201 4.77 10.42 -15.29
N PHE A 202 4.33 10.17 -16.51
CA PHE A 202 4.86 10.81 -17.73
C PHE A 202 4.05 12.04 -18.14
N ASP A 203 2.94 12.32 -17.47
CA ASP A 203 2.09 13.47 -17.71
C ASP A 203 2.35 14.55 -16.65
N ARG A 204 2.23 15.83 -17.06
CA ARG A 204 2.47 16.99 -16.17
C ARG A 204 1.48 17.10 -15.00
N HIS A 205 0.49 16.24 -14.95
CA HIS A 205 -0.60 16.23 -13.95
C HIS A 205 -0.42 15.27 -12.78
N ALA A 206 0.75 14.60 -12.64
CA ALA A 206 1.00 13.62 -11.56
C ALA A 206 0.96 14.23 -10.14
N LEU A 207 1.12 15.55 -9.99
CA LEU A 207 1.09 16.21 -8.67
C LEU A 207 -0.29 16.14 -8.00
N GLY A 208 -1.38 16.25 -8.75
CA GLY A 208 -2.74 16.16 -8.19
C GLY A 208 -3.03 14.82 -7.53
N PRO A 209 -2.91 13.69 -8.25
CA PRO A 209 -3.02 12.35 -7.67
C PRO A 209 -2.06 12.10 -6.51
N ALA A 210 -0.81 12.55 -6.59
CA ALA A 210 0.17 12.38 -5.51
C ALA A 210 -0.24 13.13 -4.23
N LEU A 211 -0.73 14.37 -4.33
CA LEU A 211 -1.27 15.11 -3.19
C LEU A 211 -2.52 14.43 -2.62
N TYR A 212 -3.38 13.93 -3.47
CA TYR A 212 -4.56 13.18 -3.08
C TYR A 212 -4.20 11.91 -2.29
N ASP A 213 -3.21 11.14 -2.76
CA ASP A 213 -2.70 9.97 -2.04
C ASP A 213 -2.06 10.33 -0.70
N ALA A 214 -1.33 11.43 -0.63
CA ALA A 214 -0.80 11.94 0.63
C ALA A 214 -1.92 12.31 1.64
N CYS A 215 -3.03 12.89 1.15
CA CYS A 215 -4.21 13.12 1.98
C CYS A 215 -4.84 11.81 2.47
N TRP A 216 -4.89 10.75 1.62
CA TRP A 216 -5.35 9.43 2.03
C TRP A 216 -4.48 8.81 3.12
N VAL A 217 -3.15 8.95 3.04
CA VAL A 217 -2.23 8.49 4.09
C VAL A 217 -2.57 9.15 5.42
N PHE A 218 -2.71 10.47 5.43
CA PHE A 218 -3.01 11.21 6.65
C PHE A 218 -4.38 10.86 7.21
N PHE A 219 -5.42 10.84 6.37
CA PHE A 219 -6.79 10.51 6.76
C PHE A 219 -6.90 9.09 7.31
N ALA A 220 -6.35 8.10 6.60
CA ALA A 220 -6.38 6.72 7.05
C ALA A 220 -5.61 6.51 8.36
N TRP A 221 -4.45 7.16 8.54
CA TRP A 221 -3.72 7.14 9.81
C TRP A 221 -4.54 7.74 10.95
N LEU A 222 -5.22 8.87 10.71
CA LEU A 222 -6.08 9.51 11.71
C LEU A 222 -7.24 8.60 12.12
N VAL A 223 -7.92 8.00 11.14
CA VAL A 223 -9.00 7.02 11.38
C VAL A 223 -8.48 5.82 12.17
N ALA A 224 -7.34 5.26 11.78
CA ALA A 224 -6.70 4.15 12.50
C ALA A 224 -6.41 4.51 13.96
N ALA A 225 -5.86 5.70 14.21
CA ALA A 225 -5.56 6.17 15.57
C ALA A 225 -6.82 6.36 16.42
N LEU A 226 -7.87 6.92 15.86
CA LEU A 226 -9.16 7.12 16.54
C LEU A 226 -9.83 5.78 16.88
N LEU A 227 -9.87 4.85 15.92
CA LEU A 227 -10.45 3.52 16.10
C LEU A 227 -9.67 2.68 17.11
N PHE A 228 -8.34 2.75 17.07
CA PHE A 228 -7.46 2.08 18.02
C PHE A 228 -7.70 2.56 19.45
N ASN A 229 -7.82 3.87 19.65
CA ASN A 229 -8.14 4.45 20.97
C ASN A 229 -9.50 3.99 21.49
N ARG A 230 -10.53 3.93 20.64
CA ARG A 230 -11.89 3.48 21.02
C ARG A 230 -11.94 2.00 21.39
N ARG A 231 -11.22 1.14 20.65
CA ARG A 231 -11.21 -0.32 20.87
C ARG A 231 -10.68 -0.69 22.27
N GLU A 232 -9.66 0.01 22.76
CA GLU A 232 -9.12 -0.25 24.10
C GLU A 232 -10.03 0.25 25.23
N LEU A 233 -10.74 1.35 25.04
CA LEU A 233 -11.71 1.83 26.01
C LEU A 233 -12.87 0.85 26.19
N ALA A 234 -13.29 0.20 25.13
CA ALA A 234 -14.34 -0.83 25.17
C ALA A 234 -13.89 -2.12 25.88
N ARG A 235 -12.62 -2.52 25.78
CA ARG A 235 -12.07 -3.71 26.45
C ARG A 235 -11.82 -3.51 27.96
N ARG A 236 -11.76 -2.29 28.45
CA ARG A 236 -11.56 -1.95 29.87
C ARG A 236 -12.86 -1.87 30.68
N ARG A 237 -14.01 -2.07 30.05
CA ARG A 237 -15.29 -2.23 30.80
C ARG A 237 -15.40 -3.68 31.20
N PRO A 238 -15.34 -3.99 32.56
CA PRO A 238 -15.55 -5.33 33.07
C PRO A 238 -16.96 -5.82 32.75
#